data_c1343734fcbcbdbb2db12f106fdb49c2
#
_entry.id   c1343734fcbcbdbb2db12f106fdb49c2
#
_cell.length_a   1.000
_cell.length_b   1.000
_cell.length_c   1.000
_cell.angle_alpha   90.00
_cell.angle_beta   90.00
_cell.angle_gamma   90.00
#
_symmetry.space_group_name_H-M   'P 1'
#
loop_
_entity.id
_entity.type
_entity.pdbx_description
1 polymer ?
#
loop_
_entity_poly.entity_id
_entity_poly.type
_entity_poly.pdbx_seq_one_letter_code
_entity_poly.pdbx_strand_id
1 'polypeptide(L)'
;MSHKVVMCCLYVFLFSSNTFTQSTKTVMVTDDNFKDMVAKGFVVMQFTAKWSENGSVNFLKELNGYQGAAVLEAKSENVRKVIKKLRLRNFPSIVLFYKGDKIEVWKGDMDGVLELSTKELKKSIDNVLSADVF
;
A
#
# COMPACT_ATOMS: atom_id res chain seq x y z
N MET A 1 57.04 -5.90 21.67
CA MET A 1 56.66 -4.52 21.54
C MET A 1 55.59 -4.20 20.53
N SER A 2 54.92 -5.23 20.04
CA SER A 2 53.88 -5.09 19.06
C SER A 2 52.46 -5.37 19.63
N HIS A 3 52.31 -5.17 20.94
CA HIS A 3 51.01 -5.45 21.60
C HIS A 3 49.95 -4.40 21.35
N LYS A 4 50.31 -3.26 20.77
CA LYS A 4 49.36 -2.18 20.52
C LYS A 4 48.58 -2.33 19.22
N VAL A 5 49.03 -3.20 18.33
CA VAL A 5 48.41 -3.38 17.00
C VAL A 5 47.19 -4.29 17.07
N VAL A 6 47.10 -5.13 18.08
CA VAL A 6 46.03 -6.09 18.24
C VAL A 6 44.72 -5.45 18.70
N MET A 7 44.78 -4.29 19.34
CA MET A 7 43.56 -3.63 19.84
C MET A 7 42.77 -2.87 18.78
N CYS A 8 43.37 -2.53 17.65
CA CYS A 8 42.67 -1.83 16.59
C CYS A 8 41.70 -2.71 15.80
N CYS A 9 41.94 -4.01 15.76
CA CYS A 9 41.07 -4.94 15.02
C CYS A 9 39.73 -5.27 15.70
N LEU A 10 39.66 -5.05 17.01
CA LEU A 10 38.46 -5.32 17.78
C LEU A 10 37.36 -4.27 17.63
N TYR A 11 37.72 -3.08 17.21
CA TYR A 11 36.76 -2.00 17.03
C TYR A 11 35.90 -2.12 15.77
N VAL A 12 36.37 -2.84 14.78
CA VAL A 12 35.71 -2.97 13.50
C VAL A 12 34.46 -3.90 13.60
N PHE A 13 34.48 -4.80 14.56
CA PHE A 13 33.38 -5.75 14.74
C PHE A 13 32.13 -5.15 15.38
N LEU A 14 32.23 -4.05 16.06
CA LEU A 14 31.10 -3.43 16.75
C LEU A 14 30.14 -2.68 15.82
N PHE A 15 30.57 -2.37 14.61
CA PHE A 15 29.74 -1.66 13.63
C PHE A 15 28.87 -2.57 12.76
N SER A 16 29.16 -3.86 12.72
CA SER A 16 28.41 -4.80 11.87
C SER A 16 27.14 -5.33 12.51
N SER A 17 26.82 -4.95 13.72
CA SER A 17 25.64 -5.45 14.44
C SER A 17 24.43 -4.51 14.41
N ASN A 18 24.46 -3.47 13.59
CA ASN A 18 23.28 -2.65 13.37
C ASN A 18 22.29 -3.37 12.47
N THR A 19 21.64 -4.36 13.03
CA THR A 19 20.45 -4.91 12.42
C THR A 19 19.34 -3.88 12.53
N PHE A 20 19.03 -3.26 11.40
CA PHE A 20 17.86 -2.43 11.28
C PHE A 20 16.63 -3.30 11.41
N THR A 21 16.09 -3.41 12.59
CA THR A 21 14.74 -3.90 12.76
C THR A 21 13.80 -2.79 12.36
N GLN A 22 13.39 -2.79 11.11
CA GLN A 22 12.24 -2.00 10.71
C GLN A 22 11.01 -2.57 11.40
N SER A 23 10.59 -1.90 12.45
CA SER A 23 9.23 -2.07 12.90
C SER A 23 8.35 -1.48 11.79
N THR A 24 7.76 -2.34 10.98
CA THR A 24 6.70 -1.96 10.07
C THR A 24 5.49 -1.55 10.90
N LYS A 25 5.46 -0.31 11.33
CA LYS A 25 4.22 0.29 11.81
C LYS A 25 3.32 0.42 10.60
N THR A 26 2.36 -0.46 10.49
CA THR A 26 1.27 -0.32 9.53
C THR A 26 0.54 0.96 9.89
N VAL A 27 0.77 2.02 9.15
CA VAL A 27 0.10 3.30 9.38
C VAL A 27 -1.37 3.12 9.02
N MET A 28 -2.24 3.34 9.99
CA MET A 28 -3.67 3.27 9.76
C MET A 28 -4.14 4.43 8.89
N VAL A 29 -4.87 4.14 7.82
CA VAL A 29 -5.46 5.15 6.96
C VAL A 29 -6.69 5.74 7.65
N THR A 30 -6.71 7.06 7.78
CA THR A 30 -7.82 7.81 8.36
C THR A 30 -8.24 8.94 7.42
N ASP A 31 -9.40 9.56 7.69
CA ASP A 31 -9.83 10.73 6.92
C ASP A 31 -8.80 11.87 6.95
N ASP A 32 -8.08 12.00 8.06
CA ASP A 32 -7.10 13.08 8.25
C ASP A 32 -5.82 12.89 7.43
N ASN A 33 -5.34 11.64 7.30
CA ASN A 33 -4.09 11.34 6.60
C ASN A 33 -4.28 10.82 5.17
N PHE A 34 -5.50 10.57 4.75
CA PHE A 34 -5.81 9.98 3.45
C PHE A 34 -5.17 10.74 2.29
N LYS A 35 -5.33 12.04 2.27
CA LYS A 35 -4.82 12.90 1.20
C LYS A 35 -3.31 12.79 1.04
N ASP A 36 -2.58 12.76 2.16
CA ASP A 36 -1.13 12.63 2.15
C ASP A 36 -0.69 11.23 1.73
N MET A 37 -1.44 10.21 2.11
CA MET A 37 -1.09 8.83 1.79
C MET A 37 -1.26 8.46 0.33
N VAL A 38 -2.17 9.13 -0.40
CA VAL A 38 -2.40 8.87 -1.82
C VAL A 38 -1.68 9.87 -2.73
N ALA A 39 -0.98 10.85 -2.17
CA ALA A 39 -0.41 11.98 -2.91
C ALA A 39 0.76 11.62 -3.83
N LYS A 40 1.48 10.54 -3.56
CA LYS A 40 2.71 10.18 -4.28
C LYS A 40 2.56 8.88 -5.05
N GLY A 41 2.84 8.94 -6.35
CA GLY A 41 2.91 7.76 -7.20
C GLY A 41 1.61 6.97 -7.25
N PHE A 42 1.74 5.68 -7.46
CA PHE A 42 0.59 4.78 -7.47
C PHE A 42 0.29 4.29 -6.06
N VAL A 43 -0.99 4.34 -5.70
CA VAL A 43 -1.49 3.75 -4.47
C VAL A 43 -2.69 2.88 -4.82
N VAL A 44 -2.62 1.61 -4.44
CA VAL A 44 -3.73 0.66 -4.53
C VAL A 44 -4.31 0.52 -3.14
N MET A 45 -5.50 1.03 -2.94
CA MET A 45 -6.14 1.02 -1.63
C MET A 45 -7.35 0.10 -1.62
N GLN A 46 -7.35 -0.85 -0.70
CA GLN A 46 -8.50 -1.72 -0.46
C GLN A 46 -9.32 -1.16 0.70
N PHE A 47 -10.58 -0.88 0.43
CA PHE A 47 -11.54 -0.45 1.45
C PHE A 47 -12.35 -1.65 1.92
N THR A 48 -12.32 -1.93 3.22
CA THR A 48 -13.03 -3.05 3.81
C THR A 48 -14.03 -2.58 4.86
N ALA A 49 -15.16 -3.26 4.95
CA ALA A 49 -16.11 -3.12 6.05
C ALA A 49 -16.00 -4.35 6.96
N LYS A 50 -16.46 -4.27 8.20
CA LYS A 50 -16.39 -5.40 9.13
C LYS A 50 -17.02 -6.68 8.59
N TRP A 51 -18.13 -6.55 7.87
CA TRP A 51 -18.83 -7.70 7.28
C TRP A 51 -18.12 -8.27 6.04
N SER A 52 -17.20 -7.52 5.44
CA SER A 52 -16.51 -7.93 4.21
C SER A 52 -15.04 -8.31 4.43
N GLU A 53 -14.56 -8.34 5.66
CA GLU A 53 -13.15 -8.66 5.96
C GLU A 53 -12.74 -10.03 5.41
N ASN A 54 -13.63 -11.02 5.43
CA ASN A 54 -13.37 -12.35 4.90
C ASN A 54 -13.29 -12.40 3.37
N GLY A 55 -13.81 -11.39 2.69
CA GLY A 55 -13.72 -11.24 1.24
C GLY A 55 -12.52 -10.43 0.77
N SER A 56 -11.62 -10.09 1.68
CA SER A 56 -10.40 -9.32 1.36
C SER A 56 -9.55 -10.03 0.32
N VAL A 57 -9.05 -9.25 -0.62
CA VAL A 57 -8.24 -9.78 -1.71
C VAL A 57 -6.78 -9.87 -1.24
N ASN A 58 -6.32 -11.09 -1.02
CA ASN A 58 -4.98 -11.34 -0.46
C ASN A 58 -3.84 -11.09 -1.45
N PHE A 59 -4.11 -11.16 -2.74
CA PHE A 59 -3.07 -11.00 -3.75
C PHE A 59 -2.53 -9.58 -3.85
N LEU A 60 -3.19 -8.60 -3.24
CA LEU A 60 -2.74 -7.21 -3.30
C LEU A 60 -1.32 -7.01 -2.77
N LYS A 61 -0.88 -7.86 -1.85
CA LYS A 61 0.49 -7.81 -1.33
C LYS A 61 1.54 -8.02 -2.41
N GLU A 62 1.21 -8.79 -3.44
CA GLU A 62 2.12 -9.05 -4.57
C GLU A 62 2.35 -7.81 -5.43
N LEU A 63 1.40 -6.86 -5.39
CA LEU A 63 1.52 -5.61 -6.13
C LEU A 63 2.39 -4.57 -5.43
N ASN A 64 2.70 -4.77 -4.15
CA ASN A 64 3.50 -3.82 -3.41
C ASN A 64 4.88 -3.66 -4.04
N GLY A 65 5.20 -2.44 -4.43
CA GLY A 65 6.44 -2.11 -5.13
C GLY A 65 6.37 -2.20 -6.66
N TYR A 66 5.30 -2.75 -7.25
CA TYR A 66 5.15 -2.79 -8.70
C TYR A 66 5.04 -1.37 -9.26
N GLN A 67 5.98 -0.96 -10.10
CA GLN A 67 6.09 0.41 -10.63
C GLN A 67 6.04 1.49 -9.53
N GLY A 68 6.56 1.16 -8.35
CA GLY A 68 6.54 2.04 -7.20
C GLY A 68 5.20 2.09 -6.46
N ALA A 69 4.25 1.23 -6.78
CA ALA A 69 2.94 1.22 -6.15
C ALA A 69 3.00 0.82 -4.69
N ALA A 70 2.29 1.55 -3.84
CA ALA A 70 2.06 1.18 -2.46
C ALA A 70 0.68 0.54 -2.32
N VAL A 71 0.60 -0.57 -1.60
CA VAL A 71 -0.66 -1.24 -1.30
C VAL A 71 -1.07 -0.91 0.13
N LEU A 72 -2.25 -0.33 0.27
CA LEU A 72 -2.78 0.10 1.56
C LEU A 72 -4.17 -0.50 1.80
N GLU A 73 -4.49 -0.72 3.06
CA GLU A 73 -5.81 -1.14 3.49
C GLU A 73 -6.45 -0.06 4.35
N ALA A 74 -7.69 0.28 4.03
CA ALA A 74 -8.46 1.26 4.78
C ALA A 74 -9.76 0.62 5.29
N LYS A 75 -9.98 0.71 6.59
CA LYS A 75 -11.23 0.25 7.20
C LYS A 75 -12.29 1.34 7.06
N SER A 76 -13.48 0.97 6.61
CA SER A 76 -14.58 1.90 6.36
C SER A 76 -14.91 2.81 7.56
N GLU A 77 -14.80 2.29 8.76
CA GLU A 77 -15.06 3.03 10.00
C GLU A 77 -14.09 4.19 10.23
N ASN A 78 -12.88 4.10 9.69
CA ASN A 78 -11.83 5.11 9.87
C ASN A 78 -11.78 6.16 8.75
N VAL A 79 -12.45 5.90 7.64
CA VAL A 79 -12.42 6.74 6.44
C VAL A 79 -13.81 7.07 5.91
N ARG A 80 -14.74 7.35 6.80
CA ARG A 80 -16.15 7.61 6.46
C ARG A 80 -16.33 8.75 5.47
N LYS A 81 -15.59 9.84 5.63
CA LYS A 81 -15.64 10.99 4.73
C LYS A 81 -15.08 10.65 3.35
N VAL A 82 -13.99 9.89 3.32
CA VAL A 82 -13.40 9.42 2.06
C VAL A 82 -14.36 8.52 1.30
N ILE A 83 -14.99 7.57 2.00
CA ILE A 83 -15.97 6.66 1.41
C ILE A 83 -17.13 7.43 0.79
N LYS A 84 -17.63 8.42 1.50
CA LYS A 84 -18.71 9.28 1.01
C LYS A 84 -18.27 10.09 -0.22
N LYS A 85 -17.06 10.64 -0.18
CA LYS A 85 -16.49 11.42 -1.29
C LYS A 85 -16.29 10.55 -2.54
N LEU A 86 -15.80 9.32 -2.36
CA LEU A 86 -15.57 8.37 -3.45
C LEU A 86 -16.83 7.62 -3.88
N ARG A 87 -17.93 7.80 -3.15
CA ARG A 87 -19.23 7.13 -3.40
C ARG A 87 -19.12 5.61 -3.38
N LEU A 88 -18.36 5.08 -2.45
CA LEU A 88 -18.21 3.65 -2.26
C LEU A 88 -19.40 3.09 -1.46
N ARG A 89 -20.10 2.13 -2.04
CA ARG A 89 -21.27 1.50 -1.41
C ARG A 89 -21.08 0.01 -1.18
N ASN A 90 -20.25 -0.62 -1.99
CA ASN A 90 -19.98 -2.06 -1.92
C ASN A 90 -18.59 -2.30 -1.37
N PHE A 91 -18.44 -3.32 -0.54
CA PHE A 91 -17.16 -3.68 0.07
C PHE A 91 -16.91 -5.18 -0.12
N PRO A 92 -15.65 -5.60 -0.32
CA PRO A 92 -14.48 -4.74 -0.47
C PRO A 92 -14.52 -3.92 -1.76
N SER A 93 -13.88 -2.76 -1.75
CA SER A 93 -13.64 -1.96 -2.95
C SER A 93 -12.17 -1.67 -3.06
N ILE A 94 -11.63 -1.72 -4.27
CA ILE A 94 -10.24 -1.39 -4.55
C ILE A 94 -10.22 -0.15 -5.42
N VAL A 95 -9.43 0.84 -5.02
CA VAL A 95 -9.27 2.09 -5.75
C VAL A 95 -7.80 2.28 -6.10
N LEU A 96 -7.54 2.54 -7.37
CA LEU A 96 -6.22 2.90 -7.84
C LEU A 96 -6.11 4.42 -7.87
N PHE A 97 -5.11 4.95 -7.18
CA PHE A 97 -4.76 6.36 -7.19
C PHE A 97 -3.42 6.57 -7.89
N TYR A 98 -3.29 7.68 -8.59
CA TYR A 98 -2.03 8.12 -9.16
C TYR A 98 -1.84 9.61 -8.89
N LYS A 99 -0.78 9.94 -8.14
CA LYS A 99 -0.48 11.33 -7.73
C LYS A 99 -1.68 12.06 -7.09
N GLY A 100 -2.44 11.34 -6.28
CA GLY A 100 -3.61 11.86 -5.58
C GLY A 100 -4.92 11.75 -6.33
N ASP A 101 -4.90 11.43 -7.62
CA ASP A 101 -6.11 11.30 -8.43
C ASP A 101 -6.64 9.88 -8.48
N LYS A 102 -7.95 9.74 -8.37
CA LYS A 102 -8.62 8.45 -8.53
C LYS A 102 -8.61 8.07 -10.01
N ILE A 103 -8.00 6.94 -10.33
CA ILE A 103 -7.89 6.45 -11.70
C ILE A 103 -8.98 5.43 -12.02
N GLU A 104 -9.13 4.42 -11.14
CA GLU A 104 -10.06 3.33 -11.39
C GLU A 104 -10.58 2.76 -10.08
N VAL A 105 -11.80 2.24 -10.09
CA VAL A 105 -12.46 1.65 -8.92
C VAL A 105 -13.00 0.27 -9.30
N TRP A 106 -12.71 -0.73 -8.49
CA TRP A 106 -13.30 -2.06 -8.58
C TRP A 106 -14.11 -2.31 -7.33
N LYS A 107 -15.38 -2.66 -7.52
CA LYS A 107 -16.34 -2.85 -6.42
C LYS A 107 -16.72 -4.32 -6.28
N GLY A 108 -16.78 -4.79 -5.04
CA GLY A 108 -17.33 -6.10 -4.75
C GLY A 108 -18.83 -6.17 -5.06
N ASP A 109 -19.34 -7.39 -5.15
CA ASP A 109 -20.77 -7.62 -5.32
C ASP A 109 -21.53 -7.49 -3.98
N MET A 110 -22.84 -7.78 -4.01
CA MET A 110 -23.69 -7.72 -2.81
C MET A 110 -23.30 -8.74 -1.75
N ASP A 111 -22.65 -9.82 -2.15
CA ASP A 111 -22.15 -10.87 -1.25
C ASP A 111 -20.75 -10.58 -0.69
N GLY A 112 -20.17 -9.46 -1.05
CA GLY A 112 -18.84 -9.07 -0.61
C GLY A 112 -17.70 -9.76 -1.38
N VAL A 113 -17.98 -10.27 -2.57
CA VAL A 113 -17.00 -10.92 -3.43
C VAL A 113 -16.50 -9.95 -4.49
N LEU A 114 -15.20 -9.80 -4.58
CA LEU A 114 -14.54 -8.97 -5.58
C LEU A 114 -13.73 -9.86 -6.52
N GLU A 115 -14.14 -9.91 -7.78
CA GLU A 115 -13.39 -10.60 -8.83
C GLU A 115 -12.43 -9.63 -9.48
N LEU A 116 -11.17 -9.72 -9.10
CA LEU A 116 -10.11 -8.88 -9.63
C LEU A 116 -8.81 -9.66 -9.59
N SER A 117 -8.04 -9.62 -10.68
CA SER A 117 -6.75 -10.25 -10.76
C SER A 117 -5.60 -9.25 -10.66
N THR A 118 -4.45 -9.72 -10.21
CA THR A 118 -3.20 -8.94 -10.20
C THR A 118 -2.88 -8.42 -11.60
N LYS A 119 -3.13 -9.23 -12.62
CA LYS A 119 -2.89 -8.89 -14.03
C LYS A 119 -3.69 -7.68 -14.48
N GLU A 120 -4.96 -7.60 -14.09
CA GLU A 120 -5.82 -6.45 -14.42
C GLU A 120 -5.31 -5.16 -13.76
N LEU A 121 -4.90 -5.23 -12.50
CA LEU A 121 -4.33 -4.09 -11.80
C LEU A 121 -3.02 -3.63 -12.43
N LYS A 122 -2.13 -4.54 -12.76
CA LYS A 122 -0.87 -4.22 -13.44
C LYS A 122 -1.13 -3.56 -14.80
N LYS A 123 -2.10 -4.06 -15.53
CA LYS A 123 -2.50 -3.48 -16.81
C LYS A 123 -2.99 -2.05 -16.65
N SER A 124 -3.82 -1.78 -15.65
CA SER A 124 -4.31 -0.43 -15.37
C SER A 124 -3.16 0.52 -15.00
N ILE A 125 -2.21 0.08 -14.20
CA ILE A 125 -1.02 0.85 -13.83
C ILE A 125 -0.18 1.15 -15.08
N ASP A 126 0.08 0.14 -15.90
CA ASP A 126 0.87 0.29 -17.13
C ASP A 126 0.20 1.24 -18.12
N ASN A 127 -1.12 1.20 -18.23
CA ASN A 127 -1.88 2.12 -19.09
C ASN A 127 -1.73 3.58 -18.65
N VAL A 128 -1.74 3.84 -17.35
CA VAL A 128 -1.55 5.19 -16.81
C VAL A 128 -0.13 5.68 -17.13
N LEU A 129 0.88 4.84 -16.95
CA LEU A 129 2.26 5.18 -17.26
C LEU A 129 2.45 5.48 -18.74
N SER A 130 1.83 4.69 -19.63
CA SER A 130 1.90 4.91 -21.07
C SER A 130 1.25 6.23 -21.48
N ALA A 131 0.16 6.61 -20.84
CA ALA A 131 -0.51 7.88 -21.10
C ALA A 131 0.28 9.07 -20.58
N ASP A 132 1.02 8.91 -19.47
CA ASP A 132 1.83 9.98 -18.86
C ASP A 132 3.08 10.33 -19.68
N VAL A 133 3.54 9.42 -20.55
CA VAL A 133 4.70 9.63 -21.44
C VAL A 133 4.34 10.48 -22.66
N PHE A 134 3.08 10.57 -22.98
CA PHE A 134 2.56 11.39 -24.09
C PHE A 134 1.86 12.62 -23.54
#